data_dd82032e731a34f483a0d0c870476ea9
#
_entry.id   dd82032e731a34f483a0d0c870476ea9
#
_cell.length_a   1.000
_cell.length_b   1.000
_cell.length_c   1.000
_cell.angle_alpha   90.00
_cell.angle_beta   90.00
_cell.angle_gamma   90.00
#
_symmetry.space_group_name_H-M   'P 1'
#
loop_
_entity.id
_entity.type
_entity.pdbx_description
1 polymer ?
#
loop_
_entity_poly.entity_id
_entity_poly.type
_entity_poly.pdbx_seq_one_letter_code
_entity_poly.pdbx_strand_id
1 'polypeptide(L)'
;HTVGVYPLLIDDTCHFLAVDFDDAEWREDARAFAGSCGALGVPVALEVSRSGNGAHAWIFFSARVSARDARRLGTALISHTCARTRQLKLSSYDRLFPNQDTMPKGGFGNLIALPLQKAPRESGGSVFVDRDLQAHNDQWAFLAGMPKMSPADIEPTILRAIRGSHPLDVTFIDSEDQATPWRQQELASSRLPGPMPASLKITLA
;
A
#
# COMPACT_ATOMS: atom_id res chain seq x y z
N HIS A 1 1.99 0.58 -25.54
CA HIS A 1 1.09 1.27 -24.62
C HIS A 1 1.21 0.65 -23.24
N THR A 2 1.27 1.47 -22.21
CA THR A 2 1.17 1.04 -20.81
C THR A 2 -0.30 0.95 -20.43
N VAL A 3 -0.69 -0.15 -19.80
CA VAL A 3 -2.05 -0.38 -19.31
C VAL A 3 -2.04 -0.40 -17.80
N GLY A 4 -3.01 0.26 -17.19
CA GLY A 4 -3.22 0.30 -15.74
C GLY A 4 -4.66 -0.01 -15.38
N VAL A 5 -4.92 -0.22 -14.10
CA VAL A 5 -6.25 -0.48 -13.56
C VAL A 5 -6.48 0.41 -12.33
N TYR A 6 -7.71 0.87 -12.18
CA TYR A 6 -8.19 1.51 -10.96
C TYR A 6 -8.69 0.41 -10.01
N PRO A 7 -8.04 0.20 -8.85
CA PRO A 7 -8.45 -0.86 -7.92
C PRO A 7 -9.79 -0.58 -7.26
N LEU A 8 -10.12 0.70 -7.02
CA LEU A 8 -11.33 1.13 -6.36
C LEU A 8 -12.51 1.15 -7.33
N LEU A 9 -13.58 0.42 -6.99
CA LEU A 9 -14.81 0.36 -7.76
C LEU A 9 -15.80 1.43 -7.29
N ILE A 10 -16.84 1.69 -8.10
CA ILE A 10 -17.87 2.73 -7.84
C ILE A 10 -18.60 2.50 -6.51
N ASP A 11 -18.71 1.25 -6.06
CA ASP A 11 -19.35 0.83 -4.83
C ASP A 11 -18.40 0.75 -3.62
N ASP A 12 -17.27 1.45 -3.67
CA ASP A 12 -16.24 1.49 -2.64
C ASP A 12 -15.61 0.11 -2.33
N THR A 13 -15.67 -0.82 -3.29
CA THR A 13 -15.06 -2.15 -3.16
C THR A 13 -13.86 -2.32 -4.06
N CYS A 14 -13.09 -3.40 -3.84
CA CYS A 14 -11.97 -3.81 -4.68
C CYS A 14 -11.89 -5.34 -4.79
N HIS A 15 -11.15 -5.83 -5.79
CA HIS A 15 -10.88 -7.25 -6.00
C HIS A 15 -9.47 -7.66 -5.58
N PHE A 16 -8.61 -6.72 -5.29
CA PHE A 16 -7.25 -6.94 -4.85
C PHE A 16 -6.77 -5.78 -3.98
N LEU A 17 -5.74 -6.07 -3.21
CA LEU A 17 -4.87 -5.11 -2.55
C LEU A 17 -3.49 -5.23 -3.17
N ALA A 18 -2.85 -4.12 -3.50
CA ALA A 18 -1.43 -4.11 -3.83
C ALA A 18 -0.67 -3.15 -2.91
N VAL A 19 0.54 -3.56 -2.54
CA VAL A 19 1.49 -2.76 -1.76
C VAL A 19 2.63 -2.39 -2.68
N ASP A 20 2.97 -1.12 -2.76
CA ASP A 20 4.03 -0.58 -3.59
C ASP A 20 5.30 -0.34 -2.77
N PHE A 21 6.42 -0.85 -3.25
CA PHE A 21 7.76 -0.68 -2.68
C PHE A 21 8.66 -0.01 -3.72
N ASP A 22 9.04 1.23 -3.48
CA ASP A 22 9.70 2.08 -4.47
C ASP A 22 10.88 2.85 -3.84
N ASP A 23 11.93 2.17 -3.43
CA ASP A 23 13.15 2.77 -2.85
C ASP A 23 14.34 1.82 -3.07
N ALA A 24 15.54 2.27 -2.75
CA ALA A 24 16.77 1.51 -2.92
C ALA A 24 16.73 0.11 -2.26
N GLU A 25 16.01 -0.03 -1.14
CA GLU A 25 15.90 -1.28 -0.36
C GLU A 25 14.65 -2.11 -0.68
N TRP A 26 13.95 -1.82 -1.77
CA TRP A 26 12.70 -2.50 -2.12
C TRP A 26 12.79 -4.03 -2.13
N ARG A 27 13.96 -4.58 -2.48
CA ARG A 27 14.17 -6.04 -2.56
C ARG A 27 14.04 -6.71 -1.21
N GLU A 28 14.69 -6.15 -0.21
CA GLU A 28 14.68 -6.62 1.17
C GLU A 28 13.28 -6.45 1.77
N ASP A 29 12.67 -5.31 1.55
CA ASP A 29 11.38 -4.96 2.11
C ASP A 29 10.25 -5.81 1.50
N ALA A 30 10.24 -5.99 0.17
CA ALA A 30 9.27 -6.85 -0.49
C ALA A 30 9.38 -8.32 -0.04
N ARG A 31 10.61 -8.84 0.14
CA ARG A 31 10.85 -10.18 0.70
C ARG A 31 10.38 -10.29 2.15
N ALA A 32 10.68 -9.30 2.97
CA ALA A 32 10.26 -9.25 4.37
C ALA A 32 8.73 -9.25 4.49
N PHE A 33 8.07 -8.44 3.66
CA PHE A 33 6.62 -8.39 3.57
C PHE A 33 6.01 -9.73 3.12
N ALA A 34 6.53 -10.31 2.05
CA ALA A 34 6.07 -11.63 1.58
C ALA A 34 6.29 -12.74 2.61
N GLY A 35 7.41 -12.68 3.34
CA GLY A 35 7.69 -13.59 4.45
C GLY A 35 6.69 -13.46 5.59
N SER A 36 6.30 -12.23 5.93
CA SER A 36 5.28 -11.93 6.94
C SER A 36 3.88 -12.38 6.50
N CYS A 37 3.52 -12.14 5.24
CA CYS A 37 2.29 -12.65 4.64
C CYS A 37 2.22 -14.18 4.74
N GLY A 38 3.31 -14.87 4.36
CA GLY A 38 3.38 -16.33 4.46
C GLY A 38 3.23 -16.85 5.88
N ALA A 39 3.83 -16.18 6.89
CA ALA A 39 3.69 -16.54 8.29
C ALA A 39 2.25 -16.37 8.82
N LEU A 40 1.49 -15.44 8.25
CA LEU A 40 0.09 -15.20 8.58
C LEU A 40 -0.89 -16.01 7.70
N GLY A 41 -0.40 -16.79 6.75
CA GLY A 41 -1.22 -17.58 5.82
C GLY A 41 -1.89 -16.72 4.72
N VAL A 42 -1.36 -15.53 4.44
CA VAL A 42 -1.88 -14.64 3.39
C VAL A 42 -1.21 -14.97 2.07
N PRO A 43 -1.96 -15.34 1.03
CA PRO A 43 -1.41 -15.55 -0.31
C PRO A 43 -1.00 -14.19 -0.91
N VAL A 44 0.26 -14.08 -1.31
CA VAL A 44 0.82 -12.87 -1.92
C VAL A 44 1.66 -13.21 -3.14
N ALA A 45 1.48 -12.46 -4.22
CA ALA A 45 2.31 -12.53 -5.42
C ALA A 45 3.22 -11.31 -5.47
N LEU A 46 4.53 -11.53 -5.56
CA LEU A 46 5.49 -10.46 -5.79
C LEU A 46 5.67 -10.22 -7.28
N GLU A 47 5.69 -8.95 -7.67
CA GLU A 47 5.99 -8.49 -9.02
C GLU A 47 7.14 -7.49 -8.96
N VAL A 48 8.13 -7.64 -9.82
CA VAL A 48 9.06 -6.53 -10.10
C VAL A 48 8.31 -5.45 -10.87
N SER A 49 8.35 -4.22 -10.39
CA SER A 49 7.61 -3.13 -11.00
C SER A 49 8.03 -2.88 -12.46
N ARG A 50 7.22 -2.15 -13.18
CA ARG A 50 7.48 -1.82 -14.60
C ARG A 50 8.84 -1.14 -14.83
N SER A 51 9.30 -0.35 -13.87
CA SER A 51 10.61 0.33 -13.94
C SER A 51 11.80 -0.59 -13.72
N GLY A 52 11.58 -1.77 -13.11
CA GLY A 52 12.64 -2.66 -12.63
C GLY A 52 13.28 -2.21 -11.31
N ASN A 53 12.90 -1.04 -10.77
CA ASN A 53 13.49 -0.42 -9.58
C ASN A 53 12.54 -0.39 -8.38
N GLY A 54 11.55 -1.26 -8.35
CA GLY A 54 10.59 -1.40 -7.26
C GLY A 54 9.86 -2.73 -7.36
N ALA A 55 8.92 -2.96 -6.47
CA ALA A 55 8.07 -4.15 -6.46
C ALA A 55 6.65 -3.81 -6.06
N HIS A 56 5.71 -4.60 -6.58
CA HIS A 56 4.36 -4.65 -6.05
C HIS A 56 4.11 -6.01 -5.39
N ALA A 57 3.49 -6.00 -4.22
CA ALA A 57 2.98 -7.21 -3.57
C ALA A 57 1.46 -7.26 -3.72
N TRP A 58 0.96 -8.22 -4.49
CA TRP A 58 -0.45 -8.37 -4.85
C TRP A 58 -1.14 -9.41 -3.97
N ILE A 59 -2.26 -9.04 -3.37
CA ILE A 59 -3.16 -9.94 -2.63
C ILE A 59 -4.50 -9.90 -3.35
N PHE A 60 -4.86 -11.02 -3.99
CA PHE A 60 -6.13 -11.15 -4.72
C PHE A 60 -7.23 -11.67 -3.80
N PHE A 61 -8.43 -11.12 -3.91
CA PHE A 61 -9.59 -11.57 -3.15
C PHE A 61 -10.48 -12.49 -3.97
N SER A 62 -11.08 -13.49 -3.33
CA SER A 62 -12.00 -14.43 -3.97
C SER A 62 -13.39 -13.82 -4.29
N ALA A 63 -13.75 -12.72 -3.62
CA ALA A 63 -14.92 -11.91 -3.87
C ALA A 63 -14.60 -10.44 -3.60
N ARG A 64 -15.54 -9.54 -3.84
CA ARG A 64 -15.37 -8.11 -3.54
C ARG A 64 -15.19 -7.87 -2.05
N VAL A 65 -14.30 -6.96 -1.73
CA VAL A 65 -13.97 -6.52 -0.36
C VAL A 65 -14.12 -5.01 -0.31
N SER A 66 -14.57 -4.44 0.81
CA SER A 66 -14.56 -2.99 0.95
C SER A 66 -13.12 -2.47 0.86
N ALA A 67 -12.93 -1.34 0.18
CA ALA A 67 -11.59 -0.73 0.08
C ALA A 67 -11.01 -0.43 1.46
N ARG A 68 -11.87 -0.03 2.41
CA ARG A 68 -11.51 0.17 3.81
C ARG A 68 -10.90 -1.08 4.45
N ASP A 69 -11.55 -2.25 4.30
CA ASP A 69 -11.06 -3.49 4.91
C ASP A 69 -9.79 -4.00 4.22
N ALA A 70 -9.68 -3.83 2.90
CA ALA A 70 -8.45 -4.11 2.17
C ALA A 70 -7.29 -3.25 2.68
N ARG A 71 -7.50 -1.94 2.89
CA ARG A 71 -6.49 -1.03 3.43
C ARG A 71 -6.14 -1.35 4.89
N ARG A 72 -7.13 -1.65 5.73
CA ARG A 72 -6.88 -2.12 7.11
C ARG A 72 -5.99 -3.37 7.13
N LEU A 73 -6.26 -4.33 6.25
CA LEU A 73 -5.42 -5.51 6.08
C LEU A 73 -3.99 -5.13 5.68
N GLY A 74 -3.83 -4.30 4.64
CA GLY A 74 -2.51 -3.84 4.17
C GLY A 74 -1.71 -3.16 5.27
N THR A 75 -2.33 -2.22 5.98
CA THR A 75 -1.74 -1.52 7.11
C THR A 75 -1.29 -2.48 8.21
N ALA A 76 -2.15 -3.44 8.59
CA ALA A 76 -1.82 -4.43 9.62
C ALA A 76 -0.64 -5.34 9.20
N LEU A 77 -0.58 -5.75 7.92
CA LEU A 77 0.52 -6.56 7.38
C LEU A 77 1.84 -5.78 7.36
N ILE A 78 1.82 -4.50 6.97
CA ILE A 78 3.00 -3.63 6.97
C ILE A 78 3.49 -3.44 8.41
N SER A 79 2.62 -3.06 9.34
CA SER A 79 2.97 -2.90 10.76
C SER A 79 3.54 -4.19 11.38
N HIS A 80 2.93 -5.34 11.05
CA HIS A 80 3.44 -6.64 11.49
C HIS A 80 4.85 -6.91 10.95
N THR A 81 5.11 -6.58 9.68
CA THR A 81 6.41 -6.75 9.05
C THR A 81 7.46 -5.87 9.71
N CYS A 82 7.16 -4.59 9.93
CA CYS A 82 8.04 -3.65 10.63
C CYS A 82 8.41 -4.14 12.04
N ALA A 83 7.41 -4.59 12.80
CA ALA A 83 7.62 -5.09 14.15
C ALA A 83 8.50 -6.36 14.20
N ARG A 84 8.33 -7.25 13.21
CA ARG A 84 9.00 -8.56 13.17
C ARG A 84 10.44 -8.48 12.67
N THR A 85 10.69 -7.72 11.62
CA THR A 85 11.96 -7.80 10.88
C THR A 85 12.87 -6.63 11.14
N ARG A 86 12.36 -5.50 11.60
CA ARG A 86 13.07 -4.22 11.72
C ARG A 86 13.77 -3.79 10.41
N GLN A 87 13.39 -4.37 9.28
CA GLN A 87 14.01 -4.16 7.97
C GLN A 87 13.14 -3.31 7.04
N LEU A 88 11.81 -3.38 7.22
CA LEU A 88 10.92 -2.54 6.42
C LEU A 88 11.04 -1.10 6.90
N LYS A 89 11.53 -0.22 6.05
CA LYS A 89 11.58 1.21 6.30
C LYS A 89 10.32 1.86 5.75
N LEU A 90 9.79 2.84 6.47
CA LEU A 90 8.65 3.62 5.98
C LEU A 90 8.94 4.31 4.64
N SER A 91 10.22 4.56 4.34
CA SER A 91 10.65 5.18 3.08
C SER A 91 10.56 4.28 1.86
N SER A 92 10.61 2.96 1.99
CA SER A 92 10.47 2.04 0.85
C SER A 92 9.02 1.65 0.58
N TYR A 93 8.14 1.77 1.58
CA TYR A 93 6.71 1.71 1.38
C TYR A 93 6.23 3.05 0.79
N ASP A 94 5.72 3.03 -0.43
CA ASP A 94 5.14 4.22 -1.06
C ASP A 94 3.64 4.30 -0.76
N ARG A 95 2.86 3.30 -1.13
CA ARG A 95 1.40 3.34 -0.98
C ARG A 95 0.71 1.98 -1.05
N LEU A 96 -0.57 2.00 -0.66
CA LEU A 96 -1.52 0.92 -0.89
C LEU A 96 -2.39 1.22 -2.14
N PHE A 97 -2.82 0.15 -2.81
CA PHE A 97 -3.83 0.20 -3.86
C PHE A 97 -4.97 -0.76 -3.54
N PRO A 98 -6.19 -0.29 -3.26
CA PRO A 98 -6.64 1.11 -3.25
C PRO A 98 -5.97 1.93 -2.14
N ASN A 99 -5.76 3.22 -2.39
CA ASN A 99 -5.18 4.16 -1.42
C ASN A 99 -6.22 4.97 -0.64
N GLN A 100 -7.49 4.76 -0.88
CA GLN A 100 -8.60 5.46 -0.24
C GLN A 100 -9.78 4.53 0.00
N ASP A 101 -10.61 4.84 1.00
CA ASP A 101 -11.73 4.01 1.43
C ASP A 101 -12.96 4.16 0.55
N THR A 102 -13.12 5.33 -0.08
CA THR A 102 -14.30 5.67 -0.87
C THR A 102 -13.92 6.29 -2.21
N MET A 103 -14.78 6.07 -3.21
CA MET A 103 -14.60 6.66 -4.53
C MET A 103 -14.74 8.20 -4.45
N PRO A 104 -13.75 8.97 -4.93
CA PRO A 104 -13.85 10.41 -4.93
C PRO A 104 -14.93 10.88 -5.92
N LYS A 105 -15.68 11.89 -5.54
CA LYS A 105 -16.71 12.49 -6.43
C LYS A 105 -16.04 13.04 -7.70
N GLY A 106 -16.41 12.47 -8.85
CA GLY A 106 -15.86 12.87 -10.16
C GLY A 106 -14.45 12.37 -10.46
N GLY A 107 -13.93 11.42 -9.68
CA GLY A 107 -12.62 10.81 -9.88
C GLY A 107 -12.68 9.28 -9.99
N PHE A 108 -11.50 8.66 -10.19
CA PHE A 108 -11.34 7.21 -10.37
C PHE A 108 -10.42 6.57 -9.31
N GLY A 109 -9.95 7.34 -8.34
CA GLY A 109 -8.91 6.87 -7.42
C GLY A 109 -7.53 6.78 -8.08
N ASN A 110 -6.60 6.06 -7.46
CA ASN A 110 -5.25 5.89 -7.98
C ASN A 110 -5.17 4.74 -8.96
N LEU A 111 -4.39 4.96 -10.02
CA LEU A 111 -4.11 3.98 -11.05
C LEU A 111 -2.84 3.19 -10.68
N ILE A 112 -2.89 1.85 -10.76
CA ILE A 112 -1.72 0.99 -10.70
C ILE A 112 -1.46 0.37 -12.08
N ALA A 113 -0.18 0.27 -12.48
CA ALA A 113 0.19 -0.42 -13.71
C ALA A 113 -0.13 -1.91 -13.59
N LEU A 114 -0.77 -2.49 -14.60
CA LEU A 114 -0.99 -3.94 -14.64
C LEU A 114 0.34 -4.67 -14.79
N PRO A 115 0.52 -5.84 -14.16
CA PRO A 115 1.67 -6.71 -14.42
C PRO A 115 1.65 -7.30 -15.83
N LEU A 116 2.74 -7.93 -16.19
CA LEU A 116 2.95 -8.67 -17.45
C LEU A 116 2.89 -7.83 -18.72
N GLN A 117 3.22 -6.55 -18.63
CA GLN A 117 3.30 -5.68 -19.80
C GLN A 117 4.44 -6.09 -20.74
N LYS A 118 4.15 -6.11 -22.04
CA LYS A 118 5.06 -6.70 -23.05
C LYS A 118 6.47 -6.10 -23.03
N ALA A 119 6.60 -4.79 -23.17
CA ALA A 119 7.91 -4.15 -23.27
C ALA A 119 8.74 -4.26 -21.97
N PRO A 120 8.21 -3.96 -20.76
CA PRO A 120 8.97 -4.14 -19.54
C PRO A 120 9.42 -5.58 -19.27
N ARG A 121 8.65 -6.61 -19.69
CA ARG A 121 9.04 -8.01 -19.52
C ARG A 121 10.33 -8.36 -20.26
N GLU A 122 10.61 -7.73 -21.36
CA GLU A 122 11.82 -7.96 -22.15
C GLU A 122 13.10 -7.56 -21.40
N SER A 123 12.96 -6.64 -20.40
CA SER A 123 14.02 -6.19 -19.51
C SER A 123 13.89 -6.70 -18.07
N GLY A 124 13.02 -7.68 -17.82
CA GLY A 124 12.84 -8.28 -16.50
C GLY A 124 11.94 -7.48 -15.53
N GLY A 125 11.30 -6.41 -15.98
CA GLY A 125 10.28 -5.67 -15.24
C GLY A 125 8.87 -6.19 -15.54
N SER A 126 7.89 -5.83 -14.70
CA SER A 126 6.48 -6.23 -14.84
C SER A 126 6.29 -7.76 -14.86
N VAL A 127 7.08 -8.49 -14.07
CA VAL A 127 7.09 -9.95 -13.98
C VAL A 127 6.86 -10.40 -12.54
N PHE A 128 6.09 -11.47 -12.37
CA PHE A 128 5.96 -12.14 -11.09
C PHE A 128 7.23 -12.93 -10.78
N VAL A 129 7.64 -12.86 -9.53
CA VAL A 129 8.88 -13.45 -9.03
C VAL A 129 8.61 -14.28 -7.78
N ASP A 130 9.51 -15.23 -7.50
CA ASP A 130 9.54 -15.97 -6.26
C ASP A 130 10.15 -15.15 -5.10
N ARG A 131 10.35 -15.80 -3.94
CA ARG A 131 10.94 -15.14 -2.76
C ARG A 131 12.41 -14.77 -2.93
N ASP A 132 13.09 -15.39 -3.89
CA ASP A 132 14.48 -15.07 -4.23
C ASP A 132 14.56 -14.02 -5.35
N LEU A 133 13.41 -13.45 -5.73
CA LEU A 133 13.22 -12.49 -6.81
C LEU A 133 13.61 -13.06 -8.19
N GLN A 134 13.49 -14.38 -8.36
CA GLN A 134 13.65 -15.03 -9.66
C GLN A 134 12.30 -15.08 -10.36
N ALA A 135 12.29 -14.69 -11.64
CA ALA A 135 11.06 -14.69 -12.44
C ALA A 135 10.52 -16.12 -12.62
N HIS A 136 9.22 -16.31 -12.44
CA HIS A 136 8.56 -17.56 -12.76
C HIS A 136 8.68 -17.89 -14.26
N ASN A 137 8.98 -19.12 -14.62
CA ASN A 137 9.15 -19.55 -16.00
C ASN A 137 7.88 -19.35 -16.84
N ASP A 138 6.73 -19.69 -16.27
CA ASP A 138 5.42 -19.45 -16.88
C ASP A 138 4.62 -18.47 -16.02
N GLN A 139 4.66 -17.24 -16.40
CA GLN A 139 4.02 -16.11 -15.72
C GLN A 139 2.49 -16.23 -15.70
N TRP A 140 1.92 -16.76 -16.77
CA TRP A 140 0.46 -16.89 -16.89
C TRP A 140 -0.07 -18.08 -16.10
N ALA A 141 0.65 -19.20 -16.11
CA ALA A 141 0.32 -20.35 -15.27
C ALA A 141 0.45 -19.98 -13.78
N PHE A 142 1.49 -19.25 -13.39
CA PHE A 142 1.63 -18.72 -12.04
C PHE A 142 0.42 -17.86 -11.63
N LEU A 143 0.07 -16.86 -12.43
CA LEU A 143 -1.04 -15.96 -12.12
C LEU A 143 -2.38 -16.70 -12.07
N ALA A 144 -2.62 -17.63 -13.00
CA ALA A 144 -3.85 -18.44 -13.03
C ALA A 144 -3.98 -19.38 -11.83
N GLY A 145 -2.86 -19.88 -11.32
CA GLY A 145 -2.80 -20.76 -10.13
C GLY A 145 -2.74 -20.00 -8.80
N MET A 146 -2.69 -18.67 -8.80
CA MET A 146 -2.53 -17.86 -7.59
C MET A 146 -3.73 -18.02 -6.66
N PRO A 147 -3.53 -18.46 -5.39
CA PRO A 147 -4.61 -18.52 -4.41
C PRO A 147 -5.19 -17.14 -4.13
N LYS A 148 -6.48 -17.09 -3.84
CA LYS A 148 -7.19 -15.87 -3.50
C LYS A 148 -7.59 -15.89 -2.03
N MET A 149 -7.43 -14.76 -1.36
CA MET A 149 -7.86 -14.61 0.04
C MET A 149 -9.37 -14.48 0.13
N SER A 150 -9.99 -15.22 1.04
CA SER A 150 -11.43 -15.06 1.31
C SER A 150 -11.69 -13.75 2.07
N PRO A 151 -12.78 -13.01 1.78
CA PRO A 151 -13.18 -11.86 2.59
C PRO A 151 -13.37 -12.21 4.08
N ALA A 152 -13.80 -13.44 4.39
CA ALA A 152 -13.98 -13.90 5.77
C ALA A 152 -12.66 -14.03 6.54
N ASP A 153 -11.52 -14.16 5.85
CA ASP A 153 -10.20 -14.30 6.48
C ASP A 153 -9.55 -12.96 6.81
N ILE A 154 -10.10 -11.84 6.35
CA ILE A 154 -9.49 -10.51 6.50
C ILE A 154 -9.41 -10.11 7.97
N GLU A 155 -10.54 -10.04 8.65
CA GLU A 155 -10.57 -9.61 10.05
C GLU A 155 -9.78 -10.55 10.98
N PRO A 156 -9.89 -11.89 10.88
CA PRO A 156 -9.03 -12.80 11.64
C PRO A 156 -7.54 -12.58 11.37
N THR A 157 -7.16 -12.24 10.13
CA THR A 157 -5.76 -11.98 9.76
C THR A 157 -5.27 -10.67 10.36
N ILE A 158 -6.07 -9.60 10.30
CA ILE A 158 -5.78 -8.32 10.95
C ILE A 158 -5.52 -8.55 12.45
N LEU A 159 -6.42 -9.27 13.13
CA LEU A 159 -6.27 -9.58 14.55
C LEU A 159 -4.99 -10.37 14.86
N ARG A 160 -4.59 -11.30 14.00
CA ARG A 160 -3.32 -12.01 14.15
C ARG A 160 -2.12 -11.10 13.94
N ALA A 161 -2.17 -10.23 12.92
CA ALA A 161 -1.10 -9.31 12.59
C ALA A 161 -0.81 -8.30 13.71
N ILE A 162 -1.84 -7.76 14.36
CA ILE A 162 -1.70 -6.76 15.43
C ILE A 162 -1.40 -7.36 16.82
N ARG A 163 -1.48 -8.69 16.99
CA ARG A 163 -1.10 -9.38 18.22
C ARG A 163 0.42 -9.32 18.44
N GLY A 164 0.92 -8.21 18.94
CA GLY A 164 2.34 -7.97 19.23
C GLY A 164 2.86 -6.65 18.68
N SER A 165 2.03 -5.87 17.99
CA SER A 165 2.35 -4.52 17.53
C SER A 165 1.79 -3.49 18.52
N HIS A 166 2.54 -2.41 18.76
CA HIS A 166 2.08 -1.32 19.60
C HIS A 166 0.91 -0.60 18.90
N PRO A 167 -0.20 -0.24 19.62
CA PRO A 167 -1.36 0.41 19.02
C PRO A 167 -1.06 1.71 18.25
N LEU A 168 0.10 2.32 18.49
CA LEU A 168 0.56 3.55 17.80
C LEU A 168 1.06 3.33 16.38
N ASP A 169 1.43 2.10 16.00
CA ASP A 169 1.95 1.81 14.66
C ASP A 169 0.86 1.80 13.59
N VAL A 170 -0.41 1.65 14.00
CA VAL A 170 -1.57 1.59 13.09
C VAL A 170 -2.10 2.97 12.70
N THR A 171 -1.77 4.01 13.46
CA THR A 171 -2.35 5.36 13.31
C THR A 171 -1.66 6.22 12.26
N PHE A 172 -0.42 5.88 11.88
CA PHE A 172 0.40 6.73 11.00
C PHE A 172 -0.03 6.71 9.53
N ILE A 173 -0.63 5.62 9.06
CA ILE A 173 -0.98 5.44 7.65
C ILE A 173 -2.33 6.08 7.30
N ASP A 174 -3.24 6.21 8.28
CA ASP A 174 -4.55 6.85 8.06
C ASP A 174 -4.48 8.39 7.90
N SER A 175 -3.38 9.03 8.31
CA SER A 175 -3.27 10.49 8.27
C SER A 175 -2.74 11.05 6.95
N GLU A 176 -1.92 10.30 6.22
CA GLU A 176 -1.33 10.78 4.97
C GLU A 176 -2.30 10.70 3.78
N ASP A 177 -3.18 9.70 3.76
CA ASP A 177 -4.11 9.47 2.66
C ASP A 177 -5.39 10.33 2.73
N GLN A 178 -5.68 10.97 3.87
CA GLN A 178 -6.85 11.87 4.02
C GLN A 178 -6.54 13.34 3.76
N ALA A 179 -5.26 13.71 3.74
CA ALA A 179 -4.85 15.10 3.54
C ALA A 179 -4.63 15.39 2.05
N THR A 180 -5.63 15.98 1.43
CA THR A 180 -5.34 16.79 0.23
C THR A 180 -4.42 17.93 0.68
N PRO A 181 -3.20 18.07 0.10
CA PRO A 181 -2.21 19.07 0.55
C PRO A 181 -2.74 20.51 0.64
N TRP A 182 -3.72 20.84 -0.18
CA TRP A 182 -4.40 22.15 -0.20
C TRP A 182 -5.40 22.37 0.95
N ARG A 183 -5.96 21.33 1.58
CA ARG A 183 -6.82 21.47 2.76
C ARG A 183 -6.03 21.71 4.05
N GLN A 184 -4.81 21.24 4.16
CA GLN A 184 -3.95 21.55 5.31
C GLN A 184 -3.52 23.02 5.31
N GLN A 185 -3.32 23.64 4.14
CA GLN A 185 -3.04 25.08 4.04
C GLN A 185 -4.24 25.94 4.45
N GLU A 186 -5.48 25.53 4.13
CA GLU A 186 -6.67 26.27 4.57
C GLU A 186 -6.91 26.18 6.09
N LEU A 187 -6.64 25.03 6.71
CA LEU A 187 -6.77 24.88 8.16
C LEU A 187 -5.66 25.60 8.93
N ALA A 188 -4.47 25.74 8.36
CA ALA A 188 -3.39 26.53 8.94
C ALA A 188 -3.63 28.04 8.79
N SER A 189 -4.29 28.47 7.71
CA SER A 189 -4.63 29.88 7.46
C SER A 189 -5.86 30.37 8.23
N SER A 190 -6.72 29.46 8.72
CA SER A 190 -7.92 29.80 9.49
C SER A 190 -7.65 30.12 10.97
N ARG A 191 -6.44 29.88 11.46
CA ARG A 191 -6.00 30.43 12.76
C ARG A 191 -5.45 31.81 12.52
N LEU A 192 -6.32 32.80 12.56
CA LEU A 192 -5.89 34.17 12.72
C LEU A 192 -4.95 34.24 13.95
N PRO A 193 -3.74 34.76 13.81
CA PRO A 193 -2.87 34.95 14.96
C PRO A 193 -3.65 35.79 15.98
N GLY A 194 -3.73 35.27 17.20
CA GLY A 194 -4.33 36.02 18.30
C GLY A 194 -3.67 37.41 18.42
N PRO A 195 -4.30 38.36 19.10
CA PRO A 195 -3.74 39.69 19.25
C PRO A 195 -2.31 39.61 19.80
N MET A 196 -1.40 40.34 19.14
CA MET A 196 0.02 40.34 19.47
C MET A 196 0.24 40.61 20.95
N PRO A 197 0.99 39.79 21.69
CA PRO A 197 1.25 40.05 23.11
C PRO A 197 1.82 41.44 23.32
N ALA A 198 1.40 42.10 24.38
CA ALA A 198 1.83 43.48 24.68
C ALA A 198 3.36 43.63 24.79
N SER A 199 4.06 42.55 25.21
CA SER A 199 5.52 42.50 25.26
C SER A 199 6.22 42.64 23.91
N LEU A 200 5.56 42.26 22.80
CA LEU A 200 6.15 42.36 21.45
C LEU A 200 5.94 43.77 20.84
N LYS A 201 4.96 44.56 21.33
CA LYS A 201 4.74 45.92 20.88
C LYS A 201 5.79 46.92 21.36
N ILE A 202 6.52 46.57 22.42
CA ILE A 202 7.56 47.43 23.03
C ILE A 202 8.91 47.28 22.29
N THR A 203 9.11 46.21 21.56
CA THR A 203 10.39 45.94 20.87
C THR A 203 10.48 46.56 19.46
N LEU A 204 9.40 47.14 18.96
CA LEU A 204 9.28 47.77 17.62
C LEU A 204 9.06 49.29 17.65
N ALA A 205 9.30 49.95 18.79
CA ALA A 205 9.19 51.41 18.95
C ALA A 205 10.59 52.05 19.05
#